data_758ad5532a8d766704a3a8d7e0b71561
#
_entry.id   758ad5532a8d766704a3a8d7e0b71561
#
_cell.length_a   1.000
_cell.length_b   1.000
_cell.length_c   1.000
_cell.angle_alpha   90.00
_cell.angle_beta   90.00
_cell.angle_gamma   90.00
#
_symmetry.space_group_name_H-M   'P 1'
#
loop_
_entity.id
_entity.type
_entity.pdbx_description
1 polymer ?
#
loop_
_entity_poly.entity_id
_entity_poly.type
_entity_poly.pdbx_seq_one_letter_code
_entity_poly.pdbx_strand_id
1 'polypeptide(L)'
;MGKAALLIIALSVLAWEGRAAEHWPDPDWASTSAPISPALQALEAYAFAPRDGHGREGVRTDALLVIHDGRIVYERYVAPTSAQTRHLTWSISKSVLATVLGVAYGQGRFNLQDPVARYYAPMQAHPMVRIEDLLHWASGLEWQEDYEYAPLNSSVVAMLYTRGRADMAAYAASGARAVAPGERFLYSSGDSNLLAAALRGMVGSDDYAWQALFQPLGITQATWERDARGTLVGSSYLYLSARDLARIGLLMLRDGRWQGQPLLPPEWVAFNRQPFTTASTAPGEARPVATGG
;
A
#
# COMPACT_ATOMS: atom_id res chain seq x y z
N MET A 1 6.15 -6.16 76.92
CA MET A 1 6.85 -6.89 75.84
C MET A 1 6.20 -6.48 74.53
N GLY A 2 6.73 -5.45 73.91
CA GLY A 2 6.19 -4.88 72.65
C GLY A 2 6.89 -5.49 71.45
N LYS A 3 6.12 -5.99 70.51
CA LYS A 3 6.63 -6.44 69.17
C LYS A 3 6.60 -5.28 68.25
N ALA A 4 7.80 -4.79 67.86
CA ALA A 4 7.95 -3.82 66.74
C ALA A 4 7.73 -4.54 65.42
N ALA A 5 6.77 -4.08 64.62
CA ALA A 5 6.55 -4.51 63.25
C ALA A 5 7.43 -3.66 62.32
N LEU A 6 8.40 -4.29 61.67
CA LEU A 6 9.21 -3.67 60.63
C LEU A 6 8.37 -3.59 59.34
N LEU A 7 8.07 -2.37 58.90
CA LEU A 7 7.42 -2.09 57.63
C LEU A 7 8.51 -2.01 56.56
N ILE A 8 8.64 -3.03 55.70
CA ILE A 8 9.53 -3.01 54.56
C ILE A 8 8.75 -2.33 53.39
N ILE A 9 9.12 -1.09 53.11
CA ILE A 9 8.65 -0.38 51.90
C ILE A 9 9.55 -0.84 50.75
N ALA A 10 9.02 -1.72 49.91
CA ALA A 10 9.65 -2.06 48.65
C ALA A 10 9.45 -0.90 47.67
N LEU A 11 10.50 -0.07 47.46
CA LEU A 11 10.56 0.85 46.35
C LEU A 11 10.75 0.05 45.05
N SER A 12 9.66 -0.14 44.33
CA SER A 12 9.73 -0.55 42.91
C SER A 12 10.25 0.64 42.10
N VAL A 13 11.55 0.67 41.88
CA VAL A 13 12.16 1.52 40.84
C VAL A 13 11.69 0.98 39.48
N LEU A 14 10.60 1.55 38.96
CA LEU A 14 10.27 1.43 37.56
C LEU A 14 11.42 2.06 36.79
N ALA A 15 12.28 1.20 36.23
CA ALA A 15 13.23 1.61 35.20
C ALA A 15 12.40 2.13 34.02
N TRP A 16 12.22 3.43 33.95
CA TRP A 16 11.76 4.11 32.77
C TRP A 16 12.93 4.04 31.77
N GLU A 17 13.00 2.94 31.02
CA GLU A 17 13.80 2.91 29.81
C GLU A 17 13.27 4.05 28.95
N GLY A 18 14.06 5.12 28.85
CA GLY A 18 13.77 6.26 28.02
C GLY A 18 13.70 5.83 26.54
N ARG A 19 12.52 5.37 26.12
CA ARG A 19 12.23 5.23 24.69
C ARG A 19 12.45 6.61 24.09
N ALA A 20 13.40 6.71 23.17
CA ALA A 20 13.58 7.93 22.40
C ALA A 20 12.20 8.38 21.90
N ALA A 21 11.89 9.68 22.08
CA ALA A 21 10.59 10.20 21.71
C ALA A 21 10.32 9.89 20.23
N GLU A 22 9.24 9.15 19.98
CA GLU A 22 8.84 8.86 18.60
C GLU A 22 8.45 10.16 17.91
N HIS A 23 9.08 10.44 16.77
CA HIS A 23 8.73 11.61 15.97
C HIS A 23 7.71 11.22 14.90
N TRP A 24 6.70 12.06 14.78
CA TRP A 24 5.61 11.94 13.83
C TRP A 24 5.47 13.25 13.05
N PRO A 25 5.09 13.21 11.76
CA PRO A 25 4.75 14.43 11.04
C PRO A 25 3.43 14.99 11.57
N ASP A 26 3.47 16.18 12.25
CA ASP A 26 2.29 16.83 12.81
C ASP A 26 2.48 18.37 12.84
N PRO A 27 1.83 19.13 11.97
CA PRO A 27 1.23 18.70 10.70
C PRO A 27 2.27 18.31 9.66
N ASP A 28 3.49 18.85 9.74
CA ASP A 28 4.58 18.65 8.80
C ASP A 28 5.68 17.75 9.36
N TRP A 29 6.52 17.26 8.46
CA TRP A 29 7.70 16.51 8.81
C TRP A 29 8.72 17.39 9.53
N ALA A 30 9.16 16.97 10.71
CA ALA A 30 10.39 17.50 11.27
C ALA A 30 11.57 17.08 10.39
N SER A 31 12.52 17.98 10.15
CA SER A 31 13.68 17.70 9.34
C SER A 31 14.97 17.94 10.13
N THR A 32 16.00 17.20 9.79
CA THR A 32 17.38 17.39 10.24
C THR A 32 18.29 17.01 9.07
N SER A 33 19.36 17.75 8.87
CA SER A 33 20.26 17.45 7.76
C SER A 33 21.19 16.30 8.15
N ALA A 34 21.27 15.28 7.31
CA ALA A 34 22.32 14.29 7.40
C ALA A 34 23.68 14.96 7.14
N PRO A 35 24.74 14.62 7.90
CA PRO A 35 26.05 15.12 7.59
C PRO A 35 26.50 14.66 6.20
N ILE A 36 27.18 15.54 5.47
CA ILE A 36 27.78 15.19 4.18
C ILE A 36 28.78 14.06 4.41
N SER A 37 28.55 12.93 3.73
CA SER A 37 29.39 11.74 3.84
C SER A 37 29.66 11.15 2.45
N PRO A 38 30.70 10.33 2.29
CA PRO A 38 30.91 9.61 1.03
C PRO A 38 29.70 8.76 0.60
N ALA A 39 28.98 8.17 1.57
CA ALA A 39 27.79 7.39 1.30
C ALA A 39 26.64 8.26 0.75
N LEU A 40 26.42 9.45 1.32
CA LEU A 40 25.42 10.39 0.82
C LEU A 40 25.79 10.89 -0.58
N GLN A 41 27.07 11.19 -0.83
CA GLN A 41 27.54 11.60 -2.16
C GLN A 41 27.36 10.48 -3.19
N ALA A 42 27.64 9.23 -2.83
CA ALA A 42 27.41 8.07 -3.70
C ALA A 42 25.91 7.87 -4.00
N LEU A 43 25.04 8.02 -2.99
CA LEU A 43 23.58 7.98 -3.17
C LEU A 43 23.11 9.07 -4.14
N GLU A 44 23.57 10.29 -3.99
CA GLU A 44 23.21 11.41 -4.88
C GLU A 44 23.69 11.18 -6.31
N ALA A 45 24.93 10.74 -6.48
CA ALA A 45 25.50 10.45 -7.78
C ALA A 45 24.74 9.34 -8.52
N TYR A 46 24.29 8.32 -7.79
CA TYR A 46 23.47 7.24 -8.34
C TYR A 46 22.03 7.69 -8.66
N ALA A 47 21.37 8.32 -7.70
CA ALA A 47 19.94 8.66 -7.83
C ALA A 47 19.69 9.80 -8.84
N PHE A 48 20.63 10.75 -8.94
CA PHE A 48 20.49 11.94 -9.78
C PHE A 48 21.57 12.02 -10.86
N ALA A 49 21.99 10.87 -11.39
CA ALA A 49 22.93 10.83 -12.52
C ALA A 49 22.38 11.68 -13.69
N PRO A 50 23.23 12.46 -14.37
CA PRO A 50 22.84 13.20 -15.56
C PRO A 50 22.21 12.26 -16.58
N ARG A 51 21.01 12.61 -17.05
CA ARG A 51 20.31 11.86 -18.09
C ARG A 51 20.47 12.59 -19.39
N ASP A 52 20.93 11.88 -20.44
CA ASP A 52 20.87 12.45 -21.76
C ASP A 52 19.40 12.60 -22.17
N GLY A 53 19.01 13.77 -22.66
CA GLY A 53 17.63 14.05 -23.08
C GLY A 53 17.17 13.27 -24.30
N HIS A 54 18.04 12.50 -24.96
CA HIS A 54 17.79 11.87 -26.25
C HIS A 54 17.56 10.36 -26.16
N GLY A 55 18.27 9.64 -25.27
CA GLY A 55 18.22 8.18 -25.23
C GLY A 55 17.15 7.58 -24.33
N ARG A 56 16.55 8.34 -23.40
CA ARG A 56 15.73 7.82 -22.29
C ARG A 56 16.45 6.73 -21.47
N GLU A 57 17.76 6.64 -21.61
CA GLU A 57 18.58 5.69 -20.88
C GLU A 57 18.81 6.18 -19.43
N GLY A 58 18.88 5.24 -18.50
CA GLY A 58 19.09 5.49 -17.10
C GLY A 58 17.82 5.78 -16.30
N VAL A 59 18.00 5.84 -14.97
CA VAL A 59 16.90 6.10 -14.02
C VAL A 59 16.60 7.59 -13.97
N ARG A 60 15.32 7.96 -14.12
CA ARG A 60 14.85 9.31 -13.80
C ARG A 60 14.34 9.33 -12.37
N THR A 61 15.01 10.09 -11.52
CA THR A 61 14.55 10.36 -10.15
C THR A 61 14.03 11.78 -10.06
N ASP A 62 12.75 11.94 -9.77
CA ASP A 62 12.12 13.25 -9.60
C ASP A 62 12.16 13.72 -8.14
N ALA A 63 12.12 12.78 -7.18
CA ALA A 63 12.21 13.07 -5.76
C ALA A 63 12.88 11.91 -5.01
N LEU A 64 13.65 12.22 -3.99
CA LEU A 64 14.22 11.23 -3.06
C LEU A 64 14.13 11.78 -1.64
N LEU A 65 13.50 11.01 -0.76
CA LEU A 65 13.39 11.28 0.66
C LEU A 65 13.99 10.12 1.46
N VAL A 66 14.68 10.45 2.54
CA VAL A 66 15.12 9.47 3.54
C VAL A 66 14.56 9.88 4.89
N ILE A 67 13.81 8.97 5.51
CA ILE A 67 13.23 9.15 6.84
C ILE A 67 14.03 8.29 7.82
N HIS A 68 14.51 8.91 8.88
CA HIS A 68 15.15 8.22 10.00
C HIS A 68 14.55 8.72 11.31
N ASP A 69 14.16 7.82 12.16
CA ASP A 69 13.48 8.12 13.45
C ASP A 69 12.31 9.11 13.33
N GLY A 70 11.51 8.98 12.25
CA GLY A 70 10.36 9.83 12.00
C GLY A 70 10.70 11.27 11.56
N ARG A 71 11.94 11.53 11.16
CA ARG A 71 12.40 12.82 10.64
C ARG A 71 12.92 12.69 9.22
N ILE A 72 12.74 13.71 8.40
CA ILE A 72 13.44 13.80 7.13
C ILE A 72 14.91 14.13 7.41
N VAL A 73 15.80 13.20 7.05
CA VAL A 73 17.25 13.39 7.16
C VAL A 73 17.89 13.75 5.82
N TYR A 74 17.19 13.44 4.73
CA TYR A 74 17.58 13.83 3.38
C TYR A 74 16.34 14.03 2.52
N GLU A 75 16.34 15.09 1.73
CA GLU A 75 15.26 15.40 0.79
C GLU A 75 15.84 16.16 -0.40
N ARG A 76 15.53 15.68 -1.62
CA ARG A 76 15.93 16.34 -2.86
C ARG A 76 14.87 16.14 -3.94
N TYR A 77 14.63 17.20 -4.70
CA TYR A 77 13.69 17.25 -5.82
C TYR A 77 14.40 17.77 -7.07
N VAL A 78 14.01 17.29 -8.23
CA VAL A 78 14.48 17.78 -9.53
C VAL A 78 13.36 18.58 -10.19
N ALA A 79 13.66 19.83 -10.54
CA ALA A 79 12.68 20.72 -11.18
C ALA A 79 12.04 20.08 -12.44
N PRO A 80 10.74 20.26 -12.65
CA PRO A 80 9.80 21.10 -11.91
C PRO A 80 9.19 20.48 -10.65
N THR A 81 9.64 19.30 -10.22
CA THR A 81 9.15 18.61 -9.03
C THR A 81 9.52 19.36 -7.74
N SER A 82 8.62 19.38 -6.78
CA SER A 82 8.77 19.96 -5.46
C SER A 82 8.16 19.06 -4.40
N ALA A 83 8.27 19.40 -3.12
CA ALA A 83 7.67 18.67 -2.00
C ALA A 83 6.14 18.56 -2.11
N GLN A 84 5.49 19.48 -2.81
CA GLN A 84 4.04 19.52 -3.00
C GLN A 84 3.58 18.86 -4.31
N THR A 85 4.51 18.49 -5.19
CA THR A 85 4.16 17.87 -6.46
C THR A 85 3.57 16.49 -6.22
N ARG A 86 2.34 16.30 -6.70
CA ARG A 86 1.65 15.00 -6.68
C ARG A 86 2.04 14.23 -7.92
N HIS A 87 2.69 13.10 -7.73
CA HIS A 87 3.05 12.17 -8.78
C HIS A 87 1.97 11.09 -8.95
N LEU A 88 1.76 10.66 -10.17
CA LEU A 88 1.02 9.44 -10.46
C LEU A 88 1.80 8.26 -9.86
N THR A 89 1.18 7.55 -8.94
CA THR A 89 1.85 6.48 -8.18
C THR A 89 1.84 5.14 -8.91
N TRP A 90 1.10 5.03 -10.02
CA TRP A 90 0.91 3.78 -10.74
C TRP A 90 0.58 2.63 -9.77
N SER A 91 1.31 1.53 -9.85
CA SER A 91 1.02 0.33 -9.05
C SER A 91 1.23 0.48 -7.53
N ILE A 92 1.88 1.52 -7.05
CA ILE A 92 1.88 1.85 -5.62
C ILE A 92 0.44 2.09 -5.11
N SER A 93 -0.49 2.49 -5.99
CA SER A 93 -1.93 2.58 -5.68
C SER A 93 -2.47 1.28 -5.07
N LYS A 94 -1.99 0.10 -5.51
CA LYS A 94 -2.38 -1.21 -4.99
C LYS A 94 -2.02 -1.37 -3.51
N SER A 95 -0.80 -0.98 -3.14
CA SER A 95 -0.34 -1.02 -1.75
C SER A 95 -1.13 -0.06 -0.87
N VAL A 96 -1.49 1.12 -1.40
CA VAL A 96 -2.33 2.08 -0.68
C VAL A 96 -3.76 1.54 -0.53
N LEU A 97 -4.32 0.91 -1.57
CA LEU A 97 -5.63 0.24 -1.48
C LEU A 97 -5.62 -0.85 -0.40
N ALA A 98 -4.57 -1.67 -0.37
CA ALA A 98 -4.42 -2.70 0.65
C ALA A 98 -4.29 -2.09 2.06
N THR A 99 -3.64 -0.93 2.19
CA THR A 99 -3.59 -0.21 3.46
C THR A 99 -4.98 0.28 3.90
N VAL A 100 -5.79 0.81 2.96
CA VAL A 100 -7.19 1.19 3.23
C VAL A 100 -8.05 -0.03 3.62
N LEU A 101 -7.86 -1.16 2.92
CA LEU A 101 -8.51 -2.43 3.28
C LEU A 101 -8.10 -2.89 4.68
N GLY A 102 -6.85 -2.65 5.08
CA GLY A 102 -6.37 -2.95 6.45
C GLY A 102 -7.11 -2.19 7.53
N VAL A 103 -7.45 -0.93 7.27
CA VAL A 103 -8.31 -0.17 8.21
C VAL A 103 -9.71 -0.77 8.26
N ALA A 104 -10.30 -1.12 7.11
CA ALA A 104 -11.63 -1.75 7.04
C ALA A 104 -11.64 -3.13 7.73
N TYR A 105 -10.56 -3.90 7.58
CA TYR A 105 -10.38 -5.19 8.27
C TYR A 105 -10.34 -5.00 9.78
N GLY A 106 -9.55 -4.06 10.29
CA GLY A 106 -9.48 -3.72 11.71
C GLY A 106 -10.81 -3.22 12.29
N GLN A 107 -11.68 -2.66 11.46
CA GLN A 107 -13.06 -2.28 11.80
C GLN A 107 -14.07 -3.43 11.69
N GLY A 108 -13.62 -4.64 11.36
CA GLY A 108 -14.48 -5.82 11.21
C GLY A 108 -15.46 -5.75 10.02
N ARG A 109 -15.13 -4.99 8.97
CA ARG A 109 -15.99 -4.83 7.80
C ARG A 109 -16.03 -6.08 6.93
N PHE A 110 -15.00 -6.91 7.00
CA PHE A 110 -14.90 -8.16 6.24
C PHE A 110 -13.90 -9.12 6.91
N ASN A 111 -13.88 -10.37 6.43
CA ASN A 111 -12.84 -11.36 6.75
C ASN A 111 -12.09 -11.74 5.47
N LEU A 112 -10.81 -12.13 5.59
CA LEU A 112 -9.98 -12.56 4.45
C LEU A 112 -10.61 -13.73 3.69
N GLN A 113 -11.30 -14.64 4.38
CA GLN A 113 -11.97 -15.82 3.82
C GLN A 113 -13.36 -15.53 3.22
N ASP A 114 -13.86 -14.32 3.33
CA ASP A 114 -15.17 -13.98 2.74
C ASP A 114 -15.10 -14.07 1.21
N PRO A 115 -16.13 -14.66 0.55
CA PRO A 115 -16.25 -14.61 -0.90
C PRO A 115 -16.37 -13.16 -1.38
N VAL A 116 -15.65 -12.78 -2.42
CA VAL A 116 -15.73 -11.44 -3.03
C VAL A 116 -17.16 -11.12 -3.47
N ALA A 117 -17.90 -12.14 -3.93
CA ALA A 117 -19.29 -12.05 -4.36
C ALA A 117 -20.24 -11.51 -3.28
N ARG A 118 -19.87 -11.60 -2.00
CA ARG A 118 -20.64 -11.00 -0.88
C ARG A 118 -20.69 -9.49 -0.97
N TYR A 119 -19.65 -8.86 -1.48
CA TYR A 119 -19.46 -7.41 -1.51
C TYR A 119 -19.57 -6.82 -2.91
N TYR A 120 -19.37 -7.63 -3.94
CA TYR A 120 -19.43 -7.20 -5.34
C TYR A 120 -20.15 -8.26 -6.18
N ALA A 121 -21.42 -7.99 -6.50
CA ALA A 121 -22.32 -8.95 -7.14
C ALA A 121 -21.82 -9.56 -8.47
N PRO A 122 -21.09 -8.85 -9.37
CA PRO A 122 -20.56 -9.49 -10.57
C PRO A 122 -19.65 -10.68 -10.31
N MET A 123 -19.03 -10.76 -9.11
CA MET A 123 -18.22 -11.92 -8.71
C MET A 123 -19.04 -13.18 -8.35
N GLN A 124 -20.36 -13.15 -8.44
CA GLN A 124 -21.20 -14.37 -8.36
C GLN A 124 -20.87 -15.38 -9.47
N ALA A 125 -20.31 -14.93 -10.59
CA ALA A 125 -19.75 -15.81 -11.62
C ALA A 125 -18.53 -16.62 -11.12
N HIS A 126 -17.87 -16.14 -10.04
CA HIS A 126 -16.67 -16.72 -9.44
C HIS A 126 -16.83 -16.87 -7.92
N PRO A 127 -17.80 -17.66 -7.43
CA PRO A 127 -18.21 -17.65 -6.02
C PRO A 127 -17.15 -18.19 -5.06
N MET A 128 -16.13 -18.88 -5.57
CA MET A 128 -15.05 -19.45 -4.78
C MET A 128 -13.88 -18.47 -4.54
N VAL A 129 -13.83 -17.34 -5.26
CA VAL A 129 -12.77 -16.34 -5.11
C VAL A 129 -13.01 -15.57 -3.81
N ARG A 130 -12.02 -15.54 -2.94
CA ARG A 130 -12.03 -14.88 -1.64
C ARG A 130 -11.26 -13.57 -1.68
N ILE A 131 -11.44 -12.74 -0.66
CA ILE A 131 -10.70 -11.48 -0.53
C ILE A 131 -9.20 -11.72 -0.49
N GLU A 132 -8.73 -12.74 0.24
CA GLU A 132 -7.29 -13.06 0.30
C GLU A 132 -6.72 -13.51 -1.04
N ASP A 133 -7.51 -14.21 -1.90
CA ASP A 133 -7.05 -14.63 -3.22
C ASP A 133 -6.74 -13.40 -4.10
N LEU A 134 -7.58 -12.35 -4.02
CA LEU A 134 -7.34 -11.09 -4.72
C LEU A 134 -6.12 -10.34 -4.17
N LEU A 135 -5.95 -10.33 -2.84
CA LEU A 135 -4.79 -9.70 -2.18
C LEU A 135 -3.47 -10.39 -2.54
N HIS A 136 -3.52 -11.68 -2.82
CA HIS A 136 -2.38 -12.48 -3.24
C HIS A 136 -2.15 -12.49 -4.76
N TRP A 137 -3.01 -11.80 -5.56
CA TRP A 137 -3.04 -11.93 -7.02
C TRP A 137 -3.14 -13.39 -7.46
N ALA A 138 -4.01 -14.12 -6.81
CA ALA A 138 -4.22 -15.54 -6.99
C ALA A 138 -5.70 -15.87 -7.21
N SER A 139 -6.48 -14.95 -7.80
CA SER A 139 -7.91 -15.16 -8.10
C SER A 139 -8.16 -16.37 -9.02
N GLY A 140 -7.16 -16.75 -9.80
CA GLY A 140 -7.29 -17.80 -10.84
C GLY A 140 -7.98 -17.32 -12.10
N LEU A 141 -8.31 -16.04 -12.22
CA LEU A 141 -8.87 -15.45 -13.44
C LEU A 141 -7.79 -15.27 -14.51
N GLU A 142 -8.18 -15.38 -15.77
CA GLU A 142 -7.30 -15.06 -16.89
C GLU A 142 -6.97 -13.56 -16.88
N TRP A 143 -5.68 -13.27 -16.96
CA TRP A 143 -5.21 -11.90 -16.98
C TRP A 143 -3.89 -11.75 -17.73
N GLN A 144 -3.74 -10.68 -18.52
CA GLN A 144 -2.49 -10.30 -19.16
C GLN A 144 -2.12 -8.86 -18.79
N GLU A 145 -1.03 -8.74 -18.03
CA GLU A 145 -0.46 -7.47 -17.60
C GLU A 145 0.71 -7.09 -18.51
N ASP A 146 0.42 -6.79 -19.76
CA ASP A 146 1.42 -6.43 -20.76
C ASP A 146 1.09 -5.07 -21.38
N TYR A 147 2.00 -4.13 -21.25
CA TYR A 147 1.86 -2.78 -21.79
C TYR A 147 2.60 -2.56 -23.11
N GLU A 148 3.65 -3.35 -23.40
CA GLU A 148 4.64 -3.02 -24.40
C GLU A 148 4.63 -3.98 -25.59
N TYR A 149 4.61 -5.28 -25.33
CA TYR A 149 4.86 -6.29 -26.37
C TYR A 149 3.59 -6.72 -27.09
N ALA A 150 2.46 -6.76 -26.43
CA ALA A 150 1.19 -7.17 -27.01
C ALA A 150 0.00 -6.31 -26.49
N PRO A 151 0.01 -4.98 -26.65
CA PRO A 151 -0.98 -4.09 -26.06
C PRO A 151 -2.42 -4.38 -26.50
N LEU A 152 -2.61 -4.92 -27.72
CA LEU A 152 -3.94 -5.29 -28.23
C LEU A 152 -4.52 -6.52 -27.55
N ASN A 153 -3.68 -7.40 -27.01
CA ASN A 153 -4.07 -8.59 -26.26
C ASN A 153 -4.02 -8.37 -24.75
N SER A 154 -3.59 -7.20 -24.31
CA SER A 154 -3.40 -6.88 -22.92
C SER A 154 -4.72 -6.63 -22.19
N SER A 155 -4.96 -7.36 -21.11
CA SER A 155 -6.12 -7.17 -20.23
C SER A 155 -6.05 -5.82 -19.52
N VAL A 156 -4.89 -5.42 -19.04
CA VAL A 156 -4.71 -4.16 -18.30
C VAL A 156 -4.89 -2.96 -19.23
N VAL A 157 -4.38 -2.99 -20.45
CA VAL A 157 -4.58 -1.91 -21.44
C VAL A 157 -6.06 -1.81 -21.81
N ALA A 158 -6.73 -2.95 -22.02
CA ALA A 158 -8.16 -2.98 -22.31
C ALA A 158 -8.99 -2.42 -21.15
N MET A 159 -8.65 -2.76 -19.91
CA MET A 159 -9.33 -2.28 -18.71
C MET A 159 -9.16 -0.78 -18.52
N LEU A 160 -7.92 -0.28 -18.55
CA LEU A 160 -7.62 1.11 -18.19
C LEU A 160 -7.98 2.11 -19.30
N TYR A 161 -7.85 1.73 -20.58
CA TYR A 161 -7.88 2.71 -21.67
C TYR A 161 -8.97 2.51 -22.72
N THR A 162 -9.55 1.30 -22.83
CA THR A 162 -10.50 1.00 -23.88
C THR A 162 -11.82 0.39 -23.37
N ARG A 163 -12.11 -0.87 -23.68
CA ARG A 163 -13.41 -1.51 -23.47
C ARG A 163 -13.81 -1.68 -21.99
N GLY A 164 -12.85 -1.74 -21.06
CA GLY A 164 -13.09 -1.89 -19.62
C GLY A 164 -13.17 -0.58 -18.85
N ARG A 165 -12.78 0.54 -19.43
CA ARG A 165 -12.58 1.81 -18.72
C ARG A 165 -13.82 2.38 -18.02
N ALA A 166 -15.01 2.01 -18.49
CA ALA A 166 -16.25 2.52 -17.91
C ALA A 166 -16.64 1.81 -16.59
N ASP A 167 -16.26 0.53 -16.46
CA ASP A 167 -16.48 -0.30 -15.28
C ASP A 167 -15.33 -1.32 -15.21
N MET A 168 -14.24 -0.90 -14.59
CA MET A 168 -13.00 -1.66 -14.58
C MET A 168 -13.12 -2.96 -13.79
N ALA A 169 -13.87 -2.94 -12.70
CA ALA A 169 -14.09 -4.12 -11.89
C ALA A 169 -15.02 -5.13 -12.60
N ALA A 170 -16.07 -4.68 -13.30
CA ALA A 170 -16.93 -5.58 -14.09
C ALA A 170 -16.14 -6.20 -15.25
N TYR A 171 -15.26 -5.43 -15.89
CA TYR A 171 -14.37 -5.98 -16.90
C TYR A 171 -13.48 -7.09 -16.34
N ALA A 172 -12.86 -6.88 -15.18
CA ALA A 172 -12.03 -7.91 -14.54
C ALA A 172 -12.86 -9.14 -14.12
N ALA A 173 -14.07 -8.93 -13.57
CA ALA A 173 -15.00 -10.01 -13.20
C ALA A 173 -15.48 -10.83 -14.40
N SER A 174 -15.45 -10.29 -15.62
CA SER A 174 -15.84 -11.01 -16.84
C SER A 174 -14.77 -11.96 -17.38
N GLY A 175 -13.57 -11.96 -16.82
CA GLY A 175 -12.50 -12.86 -17.19
C GLY A 175 -12.86 -14.33 -16.94
N ALA A 176 -12.41 -15.23 -17.82
CA ALA A 176 -12.59 -16.66 -17.61
C ALA A 176 -11.70 -17.16 -16.44
N ARG A 177 -12.11 -18.24 -15.79
CA ARG A 177 -11.29 -18.91 -14.79
C ARG A 177 -10.27 -19.83 -15.49
N ALA A 178 -8.98 -19.54 -15.30
CA ALA A 178 -7.88 -20.36 -15.84
C ALA A 178 -7.45 -21.49 -14.90
N VAL A 179 -7.42 -21.21 -13.58
CA VAL A 179 -7.03 -22.17 -12.53
C VAL A 179 -7.92 -21.96 -11.29
N ALA A 180 -7.77 -22.80 -10.26
CA ALA A 180 -8.48 -22.61 -9.01
C ALA A 180 -7.95 -21.37 -8.26
N PRO A 181 -8.81 -20.65 -7.49
CA PRO A 181 -8.36 -19.57 -6.62
C PRO A 181 -7.31 -20.08 -5.62
N GLY A 182 -6.27 -19.29 -5.37
CA GLY A 182 -5.15 -19.62 -4.49
C GLY A 182 -4.11 -20.57 -5.12
N GLU A 183 -4.33 -21.09 -6.32
CA GLU A 183 -3.44 -22.08 -6.94
C GLU A 183 -2.18 -21.46 -7.54
N ARG A 184 -2.31 -20.25 -8.12
CA ARG A 184 -1.21 -19.62 -8.85
C ARG A 184 -1.16 -18.11 -8.62
N PHE A 185 0.03 -17.60 -8.35
CA PHE A 185 0.29 -16.17 -8.41
C PHE A 185 0.29 -15.68 -9.87
N LEU A 186 -0.49 -14.64 -10.14
CA LEU A 186 -0.49 -13.93 -11.42
C LEU A 186 -0.74 -12.45 -11.14
N TYR A 187 0.31 -11.63 -11.24
CA TYR A 187 0.17 -10.18 -11.04
C TYR A 187 -0.98 -9.60 -11.86
N SER A 188 -1.94 -8.94 -11.20
CA SER A 188 -3.20 -8.55 -11.82
C SER A 188 -3.69 -7.19 -11.32
N SER A 189 -3.69 -6.19 -12.20
CA SER A 189 -4.43 -4.95 -11.98
C SER A 189 -5.94 -5.18 -11.91
N GLY A 190 -6.45 -6.24 -12.53
CA GLY A 190 -7.84 -6.66 -12.45
C GLY A 190 -8.24 -7.03 -11.03
N ASP A 191 -7.46 -7.88 -10.35
CA ASP A 191 -7.71 -8.28 -8.96
C ASP A 191 -7.74 -7.05 -8.02
N SER A 192 -6.87 -6.07 -8.26
CA SER A 192 -6.84 -4.84 -7.47
C SER A 192 -8.08 -3.96 -7.70
N ASN A 193 -8.63 -3.91 -8.92
CA ASN A 193 -9.88 -3.19 -9.17
C ASN A 193 -11.10 -3.95 -8.63
N LEU A 194 -11.09 -5.29 -8.61
CA LEU A 194 -12.08 -6.09 -7.89
C LEU A 194 -12.07 -5.81 -6.39
N LEU A 195 -10.88 -5.69 -5.78
CA LEU A 195 -10.75 -5.28 -4.37
C LEU A 195 -11.30 -3.88 -4.11
N ALA A 196 -11.08 -2.93 -5.02
CA ALA A 196 -11.63 -1.58 -4.89
C ALA A 196 -13.17 -1.57 -4.94
N ALA A 197 -13.76 -2.37 -5.84
CA ALA A 197 -15.22 -2.52 -5.92
C ALA A 197 -15.79 -3.25 -4.68
N ALA A 198 -15.09 -4.28 -4.20
CA ALA A 198 -15.49 -4.99 -2.98
C ALA A 198 -15.40 -4.07 -1.75
N LEU A 199 -14.34 -3.26 -1.62
CA LEU A 199 -14.21 -2.27 -0.56
C LEU A 199 -15.41 -1.32 -0.52
N ARG A 200 -15.81 -0.79 -1.68
CA ARG A 200 -16.99 0.07 -1.78
C ARG A 200 -18.25 -0.62 -1.24
N GLY A 201 -18.43 -1.90 -1.55
CA GLY A 201 -19.53 -2.72 -1.02
C GLY A 201 -19.43 -2.99 0.49
N MET A 202 -18.21 -3.15 1.03
CA MET A 202 -17.96 -3.37 2.46
C MET A 202 -18.31 -2.15 3.31
N VAL A 203 -17.98 -0.95 2.82
CA VAL A 203 -18.00 0.28 3.64
C VAL A 203 -19.16 1.21 3.29
N GLY A 204 -19.75 1.08 2.10
CA GLY A 204 -20.89 1.91 1.65
C GLY A 204 -20.58 3.41 1.51
N SER A 205 -19.30 3.79 1.39
CA SER A 205 -18.88 5.18 1.28
C SER A 205 -17.83 5.34 0.18
N ASP A 206 -18.04 6.33 -0.68
CA ASP A 206 -17.11 6.67 -1.73
C ASP A 206 -15.85 7.39 -1.21
N ASP A 207 -15.95 8.05 -0.05
CA ASP A 207 -14.87 8.84 0.55
C ASP A 207 -14.13 8.09 1.67
N TYR A 208 -14.36 6.77 1.78
CA TYR A 208 -13.80 5.98 2.87
C TYR A 208 -12.28 6.06 2.95
N ALA A 209 -11.57 6.00 1.81
CA ALA A 209 -10.10 6.09 1.79
C ALA A 209 -9.59 7.41 2.42
N TRP A 210 -10.30 8.52 2.17
CA TRP A 210 -9.95 9.82 2.76
C TRP A 210 -10.22 9.84 4.24
N GLN A 211 -11.38 9.37 4.68
CA GLN A 211 -11.79 9.39 6.10
C GLN A 211 -10.97 8.40 6.94
N ALA A 212 -10.72 7.23 6.41
CA ALA A 212 -10.13 6.12 7.15
C ALA A 212 -8.59 6.10 7.14
N LEU A 213 -7.95 6.63 6.09
CA LEU A 213 -6.50 6.60 5.95
C LEU A 213 -5.89 7.99 5.78
N PHE A 214 -6.30 8.75 4.75
CA PHE A 214 -5.58 9.98 4.41
C PHE A 214 -5.71 11.07 5.47
N GLN A 215 -6.91 11.32 5.99
CA GLN A 215 -7.11 12.32 7.04
C GLN A 215 -6.37 11.97 8.34
N PRO A 216 -6.45 10.75 8.89
CA PRO A 216 -5.66 10.36 10.06
C PRO A 216 -4.16 10.54 9.87
N LEU A 217 -3.64 10.30 8.67
CA LEU A 217 -2.24 10.49 8.34
C LEU A 217 -1.86 11.96 8.07
N GLY A 218 -2.81 12.89 8.05
CA GLY A 218 -2.58 14.29 7.69
C GLY A 218 -2.31 14.49 6.18
N ILE A 219 -2.76 13.56 5.32
CA ILE A 219 -2.67 13.67 3.86
C ILE A 219 -3.91 14.43 3.37
N THR A 220 -3.71 15.69 2.97
CA THR A 220 -4.81 16.59 2.62
C THR A 220 -5.03 16.76 1.12
N GLN A 221 -4.06 16.35 0.29
CA GLN A 221 -4.08 16.61 -1.14
C GLN A 221 -4.03 15.33 -2.00
N ALA A 222 -4.48 14.20 -1.49
CA ALA A 222 -4.61 12.98 -2.28
C ALA A 222 -5.66 13.17 -3.39
N THR A 223 -5.31 12.74 -4.61
CA THR A 223 -6.26 12.58 -5.71
C THR A 223 -6.24 11.12 -6.14
N TRP A 224 -7.39 10.46 -6.11
CA TRP A 224 -7.54 9.10 -6.60
C TRP A 224 -8.67 9.07 -7.62
N GLU A 225 -8.33 8.76 -8.86
CA GLU A 225 -9.31 8.73 -9.94
C GLU A 225 -10.28 7.57 -9.78
N ARG A 226 -11.46 7.74 -10.39
CA ARG A 226 -12.54 6.76 -10.38
C ARG A 226 -12.91 6.41 -11.82
N ASP A 227 -13.38 5.19 -12.02
CA ASP A 227 -14.03 4.83 -13.27
C ASP A 227 -15.41 5.50 -13.42
N ALA A 228 -16.10 5.28 -14.53
CA ALA A 228 -17.41 5.91 -14.77
C ALA A 228 -18.52 5.38 -13.84
N ARG A 229 -18.27 4.32 -13.09
CA ARG A 229 -19.17 3.80 -12.05
C ARG A 229 -18.90 4.38 -10.67
N GLY A 230 -17.87 5.24 -10.56
CA GLY A 230 -17.45 5.86 -9.30
C GLY A 230 -16.57 4.96 -8.44
N THR A 231 -16.12 3.82 -8.94
CA THR A 231 -15.18 2.95 -8.24
C THR A 231 -13.76 3.51 -8.36
N LEU A 232 -13.02 3.54 -7.25
CA LEU A 232 -11.60 3.92 -7.27
C LEU A 232 -10.83 3.01 -8.22
N VAL A 233 -9.95 3.58 -9.04
CA VAL A 233 -9.01 2.81 -9.84
C VAL A 233 -7.93 2.24 -8.91
N GLY A 234 -8.25 1.13 -8.26
CA GLY A 234 -7.45 0.56 -7.17
C GLY A 234 -6.07 0.09 -7.59
N SER A 235 -5.91 -0.22 -8.87
CA SER A 235 -4.64 -0.65 -9.44
C SER A 235 -3.67 0.48 -9.76
N SER A 236 -4.18 1.73 -9.91
CA SER A 236 -3.44 2.84 -10.50
C SER A 236 -4.11 4.18 -10.18
N TYR A 237 -3.63 5.27 -10.74
CA TYR A 237 -4.24 6.60 -10.79
C TYR A 237 -4.49 7.27 -9.42
N LEU A 238 -3.74 6.85 -8.41
CA LEU A 238 -3.57 7.63 -7.19
C LEU A 238 -2.42 8.62 -7.40
N TYR A 239 -2.62 9.86 -6.98
CA TYR A 239 -1.62 10.92 -7.03
C TYR A 239 -1.32 11.39 -5.61
N LEU A 240 -0.08 11.24 -5.20
CA LEU A 240 0.43 11.65 -3.89
C LEU A 240 1.77 12.37 -4.03
N SER A 241 2.08 13.23 -3.08
CA SER A 241 3.44 13.76 -2.95
C SER A 241 4.39 12.70 -2.38
N ALA A 242 5.70 12.89 -2.58
CA ALA A 242 6.70 12.00 -1.98
C ALA A 242 6.61 12.01 -0.43
N ARG A 243 6.31 13.16 0.17
CA ARG A 243 6.11 13.29 1.62
C ARG A 243 4.86 12.53 2.11
N ASP A 244 3.78 12.50 1.32
CA ASP A 244 2.57 11.74 1.66
C ASP A 244 2.81 10.23 1.55
N LEU A 245 3.53 9.77 0.53
CA LEU A 245 3.96 8.37 0.44
C LEU A 245 4.83 7.97 1.63
N ALA A 246 5.72 8.86 2.09
CA ALA A 246 6.54 8.61 3.27
C ALA A 246 5.69 8.45 4.56
N ARG A 247 4.53 9.13 4.69
CA ARG A 247 3.61 8.93 5.82
C ARG A 247 3.03 7.51 5.82
N ILE A 248 2.63 7.02 4.65
CA ILE A 248 2.13 5.64 4.50
C ILE A 248 3.26 4.63 4.80
N GLY A 249 4.46 4.89 4.28
CA GLY A 249 5.64 4.07 4.58
C GLY A 249 5.98 4.04 6.09
N LEU A 250 5.89 5.18 6.77
CA LEU A 250 6.11 5.26 8.22
C LEU A 250 5.05 4.48 9.00
N LEU A 251 3.78 4.53 8.60
CA LEU A 251 2.70 3.73 9.19
C LEU A 251 3.04 2.23 9.12
N MET A 252 3.47 1.75 7.96
CA MET A 252 3.85 0.34 7.78
C MET A 252 5.11 -0.03 8.57
N LEU A 253 6.10 0.87 8.64
CA LEU A 253 7.33 0.69 9.42
C LEU A 253 7.04 0.60 10.93
N ARG A 254 6.01 1.30 11.40
CA ARG A 254 5.57 1.33 12.80
C ARG A 254 4.45 0.32 13.10
N ASP A 255 4.39 -0.78 12.35
CA ASP A 255 3.45 -1.89 12.54
C ASP A 255 1.98 -1.44 12.62
N GLY A 256 1.60 -0.51 11.76
CA GLY A 256 0.24 0.00 11.68
C GLY A 256 -0.14 1.02 12.75
N ARG A 257 0.81 1.49 13.54
CA ARG A 257 0.58 2.54 14.55
C ARG A 257 0.86 3.92 13.97
N TRP A 258 0.00 4.88 14.33
CA TRP A 258 0.16 6.28 13.97
C TRP A 258 -0.05 7.16 15.21
N GLN A 259 0.92 8.02 15.53
CA GLN A 259 0.89 8.87 16.73
C GLN A 259 0.54 8.07 18.02
N GLY A 260 1.13 6.88 18.14
CA GLY A 260 0.90 5.99 19.28
C GLY A 260 -0.43 5.20 19.26
N GLN A 261 -1.35 5.48 18.32
CA GLN A 261 -2.63 4.80 18.19
C GLN A 261 -2.58 3.71 17.08
N PRO A 262 -3.26 2.57 17.25
CA PRO A 262 -3.37 1.57 16.21
C PRO A 262 -4.31 2.07 15.12
N LEU A 263 -3.81 2.22 13.88
CA LEU A 263 -4.61 2.51 12.70
C LEU A 263 -4.84 1.25 11.88
N LEU A 264 -3.85 0.37 11.83
CA LEU A 264 -3.96 -0.96 11.23
C LEU A 264 -3.75 -2.02 12.31
N PRO A 265 -4.45 -3.16 12.24
CA PRO A 265 -4.14 -4.31 13.09
C PRO A 265 -2.73 -4.84 12.80
N PRO A 266 -1.95 -5.22 13.83
CA PRO A 266 -0.61 -5.78 13.62
C PRO A 266 -0.61 -7.04 12.74
N GLU A 267 -1.64 -7.87 12.84
CA GLU A 267 -1.81 -9.06 12.01
C GLU A 267 -2.00 -8.71 10.53
N TRP A 268 -2.61 -7.56 10.20
CA TRP A 268 -2.71 -7.09 8.83
C TRP A 268 -1.34 -6.69 8.27
N VAL A 269 -0.54 -5.98 9.07
CA VAL A 269 0.83 -5.62 8.67
C VAL A 269 1.70 -6.86 8.52
N ALA A 270 1.56 -7.84 9.43
CA ALA A 270 2.25 -9.13 9.33
C ALA A 270 1.84 -9.89 8.06
N PHE A 271 0.53 -9.95 7.75
CA PHE A 271 0.00 -10.55 6.54
C PHE A 271 0.63 -9.95 5.28
N ASN A 272 0.72 -8.62 5.20
CA ASN A 272 1.31 -7.92 4.05
C ASN A 272 2.83 -8.17 3.87
N ARG A 273 3.53 -8.60 4.92
CA ARG A 273 4.97 -8.91 4.88
C ARG A 273 5.26 -10.38 4.60
N GLN A 274 4.24 -11.24 4.59
CA GLN A 274 4.43 -12.67 4.35
C GLN A 274 4.50 -12.95 2.85
N PRO A 275 5.47 -13.76 2.40
CA PRO A 275 5.47 -14.21 1.02
C PRO A 275 4.25 -15.11 0.75
N PHE A 276 3.62 -14.93 -0.41
CA PHE A 276 2.61 -15.87 -0.88
C PHE A 276 3.28 -17.18 -1.32
N THR A 277 2.81 -18.30 -0.79
CA THR A 277 3.27 -19.63 -1.15
C THR A 277 2.07 -20.49 -1.54
N THR A 278 2.18 -21.25 -2.62
CA THR A 278 1.21 -22.26 -3.00
C THR A 278 1.76 -23.65 -2.68
N ALA A 279 0.90 -24.66 -2.66
CA ALA A 279 1.34 -26.06 -2.49
C ALA A 279 2.30 -26.52 -3.60
N SER A 280 2.28 -25.86 -4.78
CA SER A 280 3.16 -26.13 -5.91
C SER A 280 4.42 -25.25 -5.94
N THR A 281 4.56 -24.31 -5.01
CA THR A 281 5.73 -23.42 -4.96
C THR A 281 6.90 -24.17 -4.36
N ALA A 282 7.99 -24.34 -5.12
CA ALA A 282 9.22 -24.94 -4.60
C ALA A 282 9.81 -24.10 -3.45
N PRO A 283 10.52 -24.70 -2.47
CA PRO A 283 11.22 -23.96 -1.44
C PRO A 283 12.16 -22.92 -2.07
N GLY A 284 11.95 -21.64 -1.75
CA GLY A 284 12.71 -20.50 -2.30
C GLY A 284 12.00 -19.74 -3.43
N GLU A 285 10.88 -20.22 -3.95
CA GLU A 285 10.06 -19.53 -4.97
C GLU A 285 8.89 -18.72 -4.36
N ALA A 286 8.95 -18.43 -3.08
CA ALA A 286 7.95 -17.61 -2.42
C ALA A 286 7.83 -16.24 -3.09
N ARG A 287 6.58 -15.81 -3.36
CA ARG A 287 6.26 -14.52 -3.96
C ARG A 287 5.71 -13.56 -2.92
N PRO A 288 6.00 -12.26 -3.00
CA PRO A 288 5.44 -11.29 -2.05
C PRO A 288 3.90 -11.25 -2.17
N VAL A 289 3.25 -10.91 -1.08
CA VAL A 289 1.81 -10.62 -1.07
C VAL A 289 1.54 -9.39 -1.94
N ALA A 290 0.42 -9.36 -2.61
CA ALA A 290 0.00 -8.32 -3.55
C ALA A 290 -0.04 -6.89 -2.97
N THR A 291 0.00 -6.78 -1.67
CA THR A 291 -0.04 -5.52 -0.93
C THR A 291 1.31 -4.84 -0.82
N GLY A 292 2.40 -5.52 -1.16
CA GLY A 292 3.77 -5.06 -0.90
C GLY A 292 4.70 -5.05 -2.11
N GLY A 293 4.18 -5.09 -3.31
CA GLY A 293 4.99 -5.05 -4.54
C GLY A 293 5.66 -3.75 -4.82
#